data_696e938de80bd44fc4170692eeae74ed
#
_entry.id   696e938de80bd44fc4170692eeae74ed
#
_cell.length_a   1.000
_cell.length_b   1.000
_cell.length_c   1.000
_cell.angle_alpha   90.00
_cell.angle_beta   90.00
_cell.angle_gamma   90.00
#
_symmetry.space_group_name_H-M   'P 1'
#
loop_
_entity.id
_entity.type
_entity.pdbx_description
1 polymer ?
#
loop_
_entity_poly.entity_id
_entity_poly.type
_entity_poly.pdbx_seq_one_letter_code
_entity_poly.pdbx_strand_id
1 'polypeptide(L)'
;VKNGNNRVILATDRDFNVGVSNNEDLKAMIENKRKSGVFLTCLGFGMGNYKDNRLEMLADKGNGNYAYIDNIQEANKFLGKEFAGSMYAIAKDVKIQIEFNPKLVKAYRLIGYESRKLKTEDFINDKIDAGELGIGHTVTALYEVIPANSTSEFLPKGSDLKYTEVKTKDNLGN
;
A
#
# COMPACT_ATOMS: atom_id res chain seq x y z
N VAL A 1 20.86 6.64 -15.52
CA VAL A 1 22.06 5.85 -15.74
C VAL A 1 21.63 4.45 -16.19
N LYS A 2 22.19 3.96 -17.29
CA LYS A 2 21.93 2.59 -17.77
C LYS A 2 22.34 1.59 -16.65
N ASN A 3 21.41 0.71 -16.25
CA ASN A 3 21.60 -0.26 -15.16
C ASN A 3 21.82 0.36 -13.77
N GLY A 4 21.41 1.60 -13.58
CA GLY A 4 21.45 2.29 -12.28
C GLY A 4 20.07 2.34 -11.61
N ASN A 5 20.07 2.67 -10.33
CA ASN A 5 18.85 3.01 -9.61
C ASN A 5 18.49 4.48 -9.91
N ASN A 6 17.59 4.68 -10.86
CA ASN A 6 17.18 6.02 -11.29
C ASN A 6 15.90 6.42 -10.53
N ARG A 7 16.00 7.45 -9.71
CA ARG A 7 14.88 7.94 -8.91
C ARG A 7 14.74 9.45 -9.01
N VAL A 8 13.51 9.90 -9.15
CA VAL A 8 13.13 11.30 -9.04
C VAL A 8 12.47 11.48 -7.67
N ILE A 9 12.85 12.52 -6.95
CA ILE A 9 12.22 12.94 -5.70
C ILE A 9 11.52 14.26 -5.96
N LEU A 10 10.20 14.26 -5.89
CA LEU A 10 9.36 15.44 -6.01
C LEU A 10 9.06 15.96 -4.60
N ALA A 11 9.52 17.14 -4.27
CA ALA A 11 9.26 17.81 -3.01
C ALA A 11 8.41 19.05 -3.27
N THR A 12 7.25 19.18 -2.63
CA THR A 12 6.34 20.33 -2.83
C THR A 12 5.61 20.69 -1.55
N ASP A 13 5.36 21.97 -1.37
CA ASP A 13 4.62 22.55 -0.25
C ASP A 13 3.19 22.96 -0.61
N ARG A 14 2.75 22.72 -1.86
CA ARG A 14 1.44 23.12 -2.37
C ARG A 14 0.86 22.13 -3.37
N ASP A 15 -0.37 22.39 -3.77
CA ASP A 15 -1.03 21.67 -4.85
C ASP A 15 -0.12 21.62 -6.09
N PHE A 16 0.19 20.40 -6.50
CA PHE A 16 1.00 20.15 -7.67
C PHE A 16 0.21 20.47 -8.94
N ASN A 17 0.38 21.71 -9.44
CA ASN A 17 -0.23 22.21 -10.67
C ASN A 17 0.84 22.37 -11.75
N VAL A 18 1.36 21.26 -12.26
CA VAL A 18 2.30 21.30 -13.39
C VAL A 18 1.56 21.07 -14.69
N GLY A 19 1.73 21.96 -15.62
CA GLY A 19 1.57 22.00 -17.08
C GLY A 19 0.77 20.92 -17.83
N VAL A 20 0.58 19.74 -17.26
CA VAL A 20 -0.28 18.67 -17.76
C VAL A 20 -1.62 18.79 -17.03
N SER A 21 -2.60 19.33 -17.71
CA SER A 21 -3.92 19.67 -17.15
C SER A 21 -4.77 18.43 -16.81
N ASN A 22 -4.39 17.24 -17.29
CA ASN A 22 -5.15 16.00 -17.12
C ASN A 22 -4.39 15.00 -16.24
N ASN A 23 -5.04 14.50 -15.19
CA ASN A 23 -4.49 13.49 -14.30
C ASN A 23 -4.15 12.18 -15.03
N GLU A 24 -4.89 11.81 -16.06
CA GLU A 24 -4.66 10.56 -16.81
C GLU A 24 -3.37 10.63 -17.64
N ASP A 25 -3.10 11.76 -18.29
CA ASP A 25 -1.86 11.96 -19.05
C ASP A 25 -0.63 11.95 -18.13
N LEU A 26 -0.77 12.52 -16.93
CA LEU A 26 0.29 12.51 -15.92
C LEU A 26 0.56 11.09 -15.41
N LYS A 27 -0.49 10.33 -15.11
CA LYS A 27 -0.37 8.91 -14.75
C LYS A 27 0.35 8.11 -15.84
N ALA A 28 -0.12 8.23 -17.08
CA ALA A 28 0.47 7.53 -18.23
C ALA A 28 1.95 7.86 -18.43
N MET A 29 2.31 9.13 -18.25
CA MET A 29 3.71 9.56 -18.31
C MET A 29 4.56 8.91 -17.22
N ILE A 30 4.08 8.90 -15.98
CA ILE A 30 4.78 8.30 -14.83
C ILE A 30 4.92 6.78 -15.02
N GLU A 31 3.86 6.09 -15.42
CA GLU A 31 3.90 4.65 -15.70
C GLU A 31 4.90 4.30 -16.82
N ASN A 32 4.98 5.12 -17.86
CA ASN A 32 5.96 4.94 -18.92
C ASN A 32 7.41 5.13 -18.41
N LYS A 33 7.64 6.12 -17.54
CA LYS A 33 8.94 6.34 -16.92
C LYS A 33 9.33 5.20 -15.97
N ARG A 34 8.37 4.70 -15.19
CA ARG A 34 8.55 3.51 -14.36
C ARG A 34 9.00 2.30 -15.17
N LYS A 35 8.33 2.01 -16.29
CA LYS A 35 8.71 0.92 -17.22
C LYS A 35 10.12 1.06 -17.77
N SER A 36 10.62 2.29 -17.86
CA SER A 36 12.01 2.56 -18.27
C SER A 36 13.01 2.53 -17.08
N GLY A 37 12.57 2.14 -15.88
CA GLY A 37 13.41 2.02 -14.69
C GLY A 37 13.66 3.35 -13.96
N VAL A 38 12.79 4.34 -14.15
CA VAL A 38 12.83 5.61 -13.39
C VAL A 38 11.67 5.66 -12.41
N PHE A 39 11.96 5.65 -11.13
CA PHE A 39 10.99 5.65 -10.04
C PHE A 39 10.72 7.05 -9.50
N LEU A 40 9.52 7.28 -8.95
CA LEU A 40 9.11 8.59 -8.44
C LEU A 40 8.73 8.51 -6.96
N THR A 41 9.47 9.20 -6.10
CA THR A 41 9.12 9.42 -4.70
C THR A 41 8.54 10.83 -4.54
N CYS A 42 7.45 10.97 -3.80
CA CYS A 42 6.79 12.25 -3.56
C CYS A 42 6.85 12.63 -2.08
N LEU A 43 7.26 13.86 -1.80
CA LEU A 43 7.29 14.43 -0.46
C LEU A 43 6.39 15.65 -0.40
N GLY A 44 5.36 15.60 0.43
CA GLY A 44 4.49 16.73 0.71
C GLY A 44 4.95 17.46 1.97
N PHE A 45 5.04 18.79 1.89
CA PHE A 45 5.41 19.62 3.03
C PHE A 45 4.30 20.63 3.33
N GLY A 46 4.03 20.88 4.62
CA GLY A 46 3.11 21.96 5.02
C GLY A 46 2.24 21.62 6.21
N MET A 47 1.46 22.62 6.65
CA MET A 47 0.44 22.45 7.67
C MET A 47 -0.91 22.83 7.07
N GLY A 48 -1.91 21.95 7.21
CA GLY A 48 -3.29 22.21 6.79
C GLY A 48 -3.92 21.12 5.91
N ASN A 49 -5.07 21.43 5.30
CA ASN A 49 -5.82 20.53 4.42
C ASN A 49 -5.11 20.34 3.07
N TYR A 50 -4.07 19.57 3.08
CA TYR A 50 -3.34 19.21 1.89
C TYR A 50 -4.06 18.07 1.15
N LYS A 51 -4.23 18.17 -0.16
CA LYS A 51 -4.80 17.09 -0.97
C LYS A 51 -3.74 16.03 -1.27
N ASP A 52 -3.41 15.26 -0.27
CA ASP A 52 -2.41 14.19 -0.31
C ASP A 52 -2.64 13.12 -1.38
N ASN A 53 -3.90 12.84 -1.68
CA ASN A 53 -4.31 11.77 -2.59
C ASN A 53 -3.63 11.83 -3.95
N ARG A 54 -3.28 13.03 -4.44
CA ARG A 54 -2.64 13.17 -5.75
C ARG A 54 -1.17 12.77 -5.70
N LEU A 55 -0.42 13.24 -4.72
CA LEU A 55 1.00 12.88 -4.56
C LEU A 55 1.17 11.39 -4.21
N GLU A 56 0.32 10.87 -3.35
CA GLU A 56 0.29 9.44 -3.03
C GLU A 56 0.05 8.62 -4.30
N MET A 57 -0.95 8.96 -5.09
CA MET A 57 -1.26 8.30 -6.35
C MET A 57 -0.09 8.37 -7.36
N LEU A 58 0.61 9.52 -7.45
CA LEU A 58 1.75 9.68 -8.34
C LEU A 58 2.94 8.82 -7.89
N ALA A 59 3.21 8.76 -6.59
CA ALA A 59 4.26 7.92 -6.02
C ALA A 59 3.95 6.43 -6.24
N ASP A 60 2.71 6.01 -6.01
CA ASP A 60 2.24 4.64 -6.24
C ASP A 60 2.41 4.23 -7.70
N LYS A 61 1.95 5.06 -8.66
CA LYS A 61 2.13 4.80 -10.09
C LYS A 61 3.59 4.85 -10.55
N GLY A 62 4.44 5.53 -9.79
CA GLY A 62 5.87 5.68 -10.04
C GLY A 62 6.76 4.66 -9.32
N ASN A 63 6.20 3.63 -8.66
CA ASN A 63 6.93 2.67 -7.81
C ASN A 63 7.89 3.37 -6.83
N GLY A 64 7.40 4.44 -6.24
CA GLY A 64 8.13 5.19 -5.22
C GLY A 64 7.36 5.25 -3.92
N ASN A 65 7.87 6.05 -3.01
CA ASN A 65 7.25 6.25 -1.71
C ASN A 65 6.61 7.64 -1.64
N TYR A 66 5.52 7.73 -0.90
CA TYR A 66 4.93 8.98 -0.49
C TYR A 66 5.20 9.22 1.00
N ALA A 67 5.59 10.43 1.37
CA ALA A 67 5.67 10.85 2.76
C ALA A 67 5.15 12.28 2.90
N TYR A 68 4.37 12.51 3.96
CA TYR A 68 3.94 13.83 4.38
C TYR A 68 4.80 14.28 5.55
N ILE A 69 5.44 15.43 5.39
CA ILE A 69 6.40 15.98 6.34
C ILE A 69 5.84 17.29 6.90
N ASP A 70 5.23 17.20 8.07
CA ASP A 70 4.62 18.32 8.78
C ASP A 70 5.52 18.92 9.85
N ASN A 71 6.56 18.18 10.27
CA ASN A 71 7.49 18.60 11.31
C ASN A 71 8.90 18.05 11.09
N ILE A 72 9.86 18.57 11.88
CA ILE A 72 11.27 18.19 11.77
C ILE A 72 11.52 16.73 12.22
N GLN A 73 10.72 16.19 13.13
CA GLN A 73 10.84 14.82 13.61
C GLN A 73 10.49 13.84 12.50
N GLU A 74 9.41 14.09 11.75
CA GLU A 74 9.02 13.28 10.60
C GLU A 74 10.04 13.41 9.46
N ALA A 75 10.56 14.63 9.22
CA ALA A 75 11.66 14.82 8.28
C ALA A 75 12.89 13.97 8.64
N ASN A 76 13.32 13.98 9.91
CA ASN A 76 14.46 13.19 10.38
C ASN A 76 14.20 11.67 10.28
N LYS A 77 12.98 11.24 10.56
CA LYS A 77 12.58 9.83 10.41
C LYS A 77 12.70 9.40 8.95
N PHE A 78 11.98 10.10 8.05
CA PHE A 78 11.93 9.72 6.64
C PHE A 78 13.28 9.92 5.94
N LEU A 79 13.87 11.12 6.00
CA LEU A 79 15.10 11.44 5.27
C LEU A 79 16.37 10.89 5.94
N GLY A 80 16.36 10.72 7.27
CA GLY A 80 17.50 10.22 8.01
C GLY A 80 17.52 8.71 8.17
N LYS A 81 16.42 8.11 8.62
CA LYS A 81 16.37 6.67 8.97
C LYS A 81 15.84 5.79 7.85
N GLU A 82 14.78 6.22 7.16
CA GLU A 82 14.05 5.39 6.21
C GLU A 82 14.50 5.60 4.76
N PHE A 83 15.18 6.71 4.48
CA PHE A 83 15.55 7.11 3.12
C PHE A 83 16.41 6.07 2.39
N ALA A 84 17.42 5.53 3.06
CA ALA A 84 18.30 4.51 2.47
C ALA A 84 17.51 3.24 2.11
N GLY A 85 16.57 2.82 2.96
CA GLY A 85 15.67 1.71 2.70
C GLY A 85 14.71 1.98 1.54
N SER A 86 14.25 3.22 1.39
CA SER A 86 13.35 3.61 0.31
C SER A 86 14.03 3.73 -1.05
N MET A 87 15.36 3.87 -1.07
CA MET A 87 16.13 4.05 -2.32
C MET A 87 16.44 2.73 -3.03
N TYR A 88 16.55 1.63 -2.30
CA TYR A 88 16.93 0.33 -2.85
C TYR A 88 15.89 -0.73 -2.51
N ALA A 89 15.13 -1.15 -3.51
CA ALA A 89 14.22 -2.29 -3.36
C ALA A 89 15.04 -3.59 -3.28
N ILE A 90 14.83 -4.37 -2.22
CA ILE A 90 15.39 -5.71 -2.04
C ILE A 90 14.41 -6.80 -2.45
N ALA A 91 13.11 -6.47 -2.49
CA ALA A 91 12.05 -7.33 -3.00
C ALA A 91 11.04 -6.49 -3.78
N LYS A 92 10.56 -7.03 -4.89
CA LYS A 92 9.55 -6.43 -5.77
C LYS A 92 8.30 -7.29 -5.77
N ASP A 93 7.18 -6.69 -6.11
CA ASP A 93 5.88 -7.36 -6.23
C ASP A 93 5.50 -8.12 -4.97
N VAL A 94 5.78 -7.51 -3.80
CA VAL A 94 5.50 -8.10 -2.50
C VAL A 94 4.01 -8.04 -2.21
N LYS A 95 3.40 -9.19 -2.03
CA LYS A 95 2.00 -9.36 -1.70
C LYS A 95 1.89 -10.05 -0.35
N ILE A 96 1.07 -9.53 0.54
CA ILE A 96 0.86 -10.08 1.89
C ILE A 96 -0.55 -10.65 1.95
N GLN A 97 -0.67 -11.91 2.31
CA GLN A 97 -1.94 -12.58 2.58
C GLN A 97 -1.98 -13.03 4.02
N ILE A 98 -3.08 -12.72 4.70
CA ILE A 98 -3.34 -13.16 6.07
C ILE A 98 -4.58 -14.02 6.07
N GLU A 99 -4.47 -15.23 6.59
CA GLU A 99 -5.57 -16.16 6.80
C GLU A 99 -5.85 -16.28 8.30
N PHE A 100 -7.08 -15.98 8.70
CA PHE A 100 -7.52 -16.18 10.08
C PHE A 100 -8.18 -17.55 10.23
N ASN A 101 -7.87 -18.24 11.33
CA ASN A 101 -8.51 -19.49 11.65
C ASN A 101 -10.00 -19.27 11.96
N PRO A 102 -10.94 -19.84 11.18
CA PRO A 102 -12.37 -19.62 11.36
C PRO A 102 -12.93 -20.22 12.66
N LYS A 103 -12.19 -21.12 13.33
CA LYS A 103 -12.55 -21.60 14.67
C LYS A 103 -12.34 -20.54 15.75
N LEU A 104 -11.43 -19.58 15.53
CA LEU A 104 -11.08 -18.56 16.49
C LEU A 104 -11.63 -17.18 16.09
N VAL A 105 -11.77 -16.93 14.79
CA VAL A 105 -12.17 -15.64 14.23
C VAL A 105 -13.43 -15.81 13.39
N LYS A 106 -14.50 -15.18 13.83
CA LYS A 106 -15.80 -15.18 13.14
C LYS A 106 -15.85 -14.20 11.98
N ALA A 107 -15.25 -13.05 12.15
CA ALA A 107 -15.12 -12.03 11.10
C ALA A 107 -13.92 -11.14 11.36
N TYR A 108 -13.44 -10.52 10.31
CA TYR A 108 -12.35 -9.55 10.37
C TYR A 108 -12.50 -8.49 9.28
N ARG A 109 -11.91 -7.32 9.52
CA ARG A 109 -11.73 -6.30 8.48
C ARG A 109 -10.37 -5.63 8.62
N LEU A 110 -9.74 -5.33 7.51
CA LEU A 110 -8.54 -4.51 7.45
C LEU A 110 -8.93 -3.05 7.68
N ILE A 111 -8.20 -2.36 8.54
CA ILE A 111 -8.36 -0.93 8.82
C ILE A 111 -7.33 -0.18 7.98
N GLY A 112 -7.81 0.71 7.11
CA GLY A 112 -6.96 1.39 6.12
C GLY A 112 -6.56 0.49 4.96
N TYR A 113 -5.65 0.94 4.12
CA TYR A 113 -5.17 0.25 2.92
C TYR A 113 -6.26 -0.06 1.87
N GLU A 114 -7.37 0.68 1.85
CA GLU A 114 -8.48 0.42 0.94
C GLU A 114 -8.07 0.48 -0.53
N SER A 115 -7.16 1.41 -0.87
CA SER A 115 -6.60 1.58 -2.23
C SER A 115 -5.56 0.53 -2.62
N ARG A 116 -5.08 -0.28 -1.67
CA ARG A 116 -4.03 -1.29 -1.88
C ARG A 116 -4.51 -2.73 -1.71
N LYS A 117 -5.81 -2.94 -1.54
CA LYS A 117 -6.39 -4.29 -1.46
C LYS A 117 -6.30 -4.97 -2.82
N LEU A 118 -5.72 -6.17 -2.84
CA LEU A 118 -5.77 -7.05 -3.99
C LEU A 118 -7.01 -7.93 -3.92
N LYS A 119 -7.59 -8.21 -5.08
CA LYS A 119 -8.60 -9.28 -5.18
C LYS A 119 -7.91 -10.63 -5.03
N THR A 120 -8.63 -11.64 -4.56
CA THR A 120 -8.09 -12.99 -4.37
C THR A 120 -7.45 -13.55 -5.65
N GLU A 121 -8.09 -13.30 -6.80
CA GLU A 121 -7.61 -13.70 -8.12
C GLU A 121 -6.31 -13.00 -8.55
N ASP A 122 -6.10 -11.77 -8.07
CA ASP A 122 -4.92 -10.96 -8.40
C ASP A 122 -3.69 -11.32 -7.54
N PHE A 123 -3.90 -12.03 -6.42
CA PHE A 123 -2.81 -12.39 -5.52
C PHE A 123 -1.78 -13.31 -6.19
N ILE A 124 -2.23 -14.27 -7.00
CA ILE A 124 -1.39 -15.23 -7.73
C ILE A 124 -0.99 -14.74 -9.13
N ASN A 125 -1.46 -13.56 -9.53
CA ASN A 125 -1.20 -13.02 -10.85
C ASN A 125 0.05 -12.14 -10.83
N ASP A 126 1.17 -12.64 -11.37
CA ASP A 126 2.46 -11.94 -11.42
C ASP A 126 2.46 -10.70 -12.35
N LYS A 127 1.39 -10.49 -13.12
CA LYS A 127 1.24 -9.28 -13.95
C LYS A 127 0.66 -8.10 -13.19
N ILE A 128 0.09 -8.35 -12.01
CA ILE A 128 -0.45 -7.32 -11.14
C ILE A 128 0.70 -6.79 -10.28
N ASP A 129 1.04 -5.55 -10.54
CA ASP A 129 2.03 -4.79 -9.79
C ASP A 129 1.63 -4.66 -8.32
N ALA A 130 2.58 -4.88 -7.43
CA ALA A 130 2.39 -4.86 -5.99
C ALA A 130 3.47 -4.00 -5.30
N GLY A 131 3.57 -4.06 -3.98
CA GLY A 131 4.52 -3.24 -3.24
C GLY A 131 5.97 -3.64 -3.41
N GLU A 132 6.88 -2.68 -3.30
CA GLU A 132 8.31 -2.91 -3.21
C GLU A 132 8.79 -2.74 -1.77
N LEU A 133 9.68 -3.61 -1.31
CA LEU A 133 10.32 -3.52 -0.01
C LEU A 133 11.78 -3.12 -0.14
N GLY A 134 12.18 -2.10 0.62
CA GLY A 134 13.57 -1.69 0.78
C GLY A 134 14.20 -2.24 2.06
N ILE A 135 15.48 -1.98 2.22
CA ILE A 135 16.25 -2.40 3.40
C ILE A 135 15.68 -1.75 4.67
N GLY A 136 15.35 -2.55 5.68
CA GLY A 136 14.82 -2.06 6.96
C GLY A 136 13.38 -1.55 6.89
N HIS A 137 12.69 -1.73 5.77
CA HIS A 137 11.30 -1.33 5.63
C HIS A 137 10.39 -2.20 6.49
N THR A 138 9.45 -1.56 7.20
CA THR A 138 8.43 -2.23 8.01
C THR A 138 7.04 -1.81 7.55
N VAL A 139 6.12 -2.76 7.53
CA VAL A 139 4.71 -2.52 7.19
C VAL A 139 3.85 -2.89 8.39
N THR A 140 2.96 -1.98 8.80
CA THR A 140 2.00 -2.24 9.86
C THR A 140 0.60 -2.36 9.27
N ALA A 141 -0.03 -3.51 9.43
CA ALA A 141 -1.42 -3.73 9.06
C ALA A 141 -2.28 -3.92 10.32
N LEU A 142 -3.34 -3.14 10.45
CA LEU A 142 -4.27 -3.22 11.57
C LEU A 142 -5.56 -3.93 11.13
N TYR A 143 -5.98 -4.90 11.93
CA TYR A 143 -7.21 -5.63 11.71
C TYR A 143 -8.15 -5.49 12.90
N GLU A 144 -9.40 -5.18 12.64
CA GLU A 144 -10.47 -5.42 13.60
C GLU A 144 -10.95 -6.86 13.47
N VAL A 145 -11.03 -7.55 14.60
CA VAL A 145 -11.32 -9.00 14.62
C VAL A 145 -12.49 -9.26 15.56
N ILE A 146 -13.45 -10.07 15.14
CA ILE A 146 -14.54 -10.57 15.96
C ILE A 146 -14.24 -12.05 16.31
N PRO A 147 -14.00 -12.38 17.59
CA PRO A 147 -13.78 -13.76 18.02
C PRO A 147 -14.96 -14.68 17.71
N ALA A 148 -14.70 -15.96 17.50
CA ALA A 148 -15.74 -16.94 17.15
C ALA A 148 -16.83 -17.09 18.22
N ASN A 149 -16.48 -16.92 19.50
CA ASN A 149 -17.38 -17.00 20.64
C ASN A 149 -18.11 -15.67 20.95
N SER A 150 -17.92 -14.64 20.15
CA SER A 150 -18.56 -13.34 20.36
C SER A 150 -20.03 -13.35 19.94
N THR A 151 -20.86 -12.66 20.71
CA THR A 151 -22.28 -12.40 20.43
C THR A 151 -22.48 -11.06 19.74
N SER A 152 -21.47 -10.51 19.08
CA SER A 152 -21.50 -9.19 18.44
C SER A 152 -22.65 -9.07 17.42
N GLU A 153 -23.43 -8.00 17.57
CA GLU A 153 -24.53 -7.64 16.66
C GLU A 153 -24.04 -6.99 15.35
N PHE A 154 -22.75 -6.64 15.26
CA PHE A 154 -22.15 -5.98 14.09
C PHE A 154 -21.87 -6.91 12.92
N LEU A 155 -22.22 -8.17 13.04
CA LEU A 155 -22.07 -9.12 11.93
C LEU A 155 -23.26 -8.97 10.98
N PRO A 156 -23.01 -8.76 9.67
CA PRO A 156 -24.08 -8.87 8.70
C PRO A 156 -24.65 -10.29 8.79
N LYS A 157 -25.97 -10.42 8.88
CA LYS A 157 -26.62 -11.72 8.77
C LYS A 157 -26.29 -12.29 7.38
N GLY A 158 -25.36 -13.23 7.33
CA GLY A 158 -25.04 -13.96 6.11
C GLY A 158 -26.28 -14.69 5.62
N SER A 159 -26.55 -14.65 4.33
CA SER A 159 -27.47 -15.62 3.72
C SER A 159 -26.80 -16.99 3.73
N ASP A 160 -27.50 -18.01 4.18
CA ASP A 160 -27.04 -19.39 4.07
C ASP A 160 -26.80 -19.72 2.59
N LEU A 161 -25.55 -20.09 2.27
CA LEU A 161 -25.20 -20.44 0.91
C LEU A 161 -25.69 -21.88 0.65
N LYS A 162 -26.58 -22.01 -0.32
CA LYS A 162 -27.29 -23.29 -0.63
C LYS A 162 -26.37 -24.44 -1.04
N TYR A 163 -25.17 -24.15 -1.55
CA TYR A 163 -24.26 -25.13 -2.15
C TYR A 163 -22.84 -25.15 -1.57
N THR A 164 -22.57 -24.37 -0.55
CA THR A 164 -21.22 -24.25 0.01
C THR A 164 -21.21 -24.67 1.48
N GLU A 165 -20.55 -25.77 1.78
CA GLU A 165 -20.19 -26.13 3.15
C GLU A 165 -18.80 -25.61 3.45
N VAL A 166 -18.64 -24.82 4.51
CA VAL A 166 -17.33 -24.37 4.99
C VAL A 166 -16.68 -25.51 5.77
N LYS A 167 -15.80 -26.25 5.12
CA LYS A 167 -14.95 -27.25 5.79
C LYS A 167 -13.77 -26.56 6.47
N THR A 168 -13.81 -26.48 7.78
CA THR A 168 -12.67 -26.01 8.58
C THR A 168 -11.65 -27.15 8.73
N LYS A 169 -10.39 -26.90 8.35
CA LYS A 169 -9.29 -27.82 8.62
C LYS A 169 -8.92 -27.78 10.11
N ASP A 170 -8.76 -28.96 10.72
CA ASP A 170 -8.47 -29.09 12.16
C ASP A 170 -7.01 -28.83 12.55
N ASN A 171 -6.16 -28.49 11.59
CA ASN A 171 -4.76 -28.20 11.87
C ASN A 171 -4.62 -26.84 12.53
N LEU A 172 -4.67 -26.85 13.86
CA LEU A 172 -4.03 -25.83 14.68
C LEU A 172 -2.52 -26.08 14.50
N GLY A 173 -1.90 -25.40 13.54
CA GLY A 173 -0.43 -25.43 13.43
C GLY A 173 0.17 -24.97 14.76
N ASN A 174 1.08 -25.75 15.31
CA ASN A 174 1.95 -25.38 16.43
C ASN A 174 2.90 -24.28 15.97
#